data_e8abf27b73c29ffbc3331e075efce38c
#
_entry.id   e8abf27b73c29ffbc3331e075efce38c
#
_cell.length_a   1.000
_cell.length_b   1.000
_cell.length_c   1.000
_cell.angle_alpha   90.00
_cell.angle_beta   90.00
_cell.angle_gamma   90.00
#
_symmetry.space_group_name_H-M   'P 1'
#
loop_
_entity.id
_entity.type
_entity.pdbx_description
1 polymer ?
#
loop_
_entity_poly.entity_id
_entity_poly.type
_entity_poly.pdbx_seq_one_letter_code
_entity_poly.pdbx_strand_id
1 'polypeptide(L)'
;MAWNEPGGNSNNQDPWGGKRRNNGDRKGPPDLDEAFRKLQESLNGLFGGGKKRGDDGGSSGKGGGFGLLGIGLVVLAAVWLYSAVYVVDEQEQAVVLRFGKYYETVGPGLNIYFPPIDRKYMENVTRERAYTKQGQMLTEDENIVEVPLTVQYKISNLQDFVLNVDQPEISLQHATDSALRHVVGSTAMDQVLTEGRELMASEIKERLQRFLDNYRTGITVTQVNVQS
;
A
#
# COMPACT_ATOMS: atom_id res chain seq x y z
N MET A 1 -68.82 -38.32 45.84
CA MET A 1 -69.97 -38.04 44.99
C MET A 1 -69.35 -37.53 43.68
N ALA A 2 -69.12 -38.42 42.83
CA ALA A 2 -69.73 -38.83 41.57
C ALA A 2 -70.29 -37.64 40.78
N TRP A 3 -69.87 -37.57 39.52
CA TRP A 3 -70.52 -37.48 38.20
C TRP A 3 -69.52 -36.96 37.17
N ASN A 4 -69.03 -37.71 36.30
CA ASN A 4 -69.46 -38.41 35.11
C ASN A 4 -69.24 -37.58 33.84
N GLU A 5 -68.37 -38.09 32.99
CA GLU A 5 -68.28 -37.73 31.57
C GLU A 5 -69.54 -38.08 30.80
N PRO A 6 -69.85 -37.50 29.67
CA PRO A 6 -69.33 -38.07 28.42
C PRO A 6 -69.11 -37.10 27.27
N GLY A 7 -68.25 -37.51 26.36
CA GLY A 7 -68.02 -37.30 25.00
C GLY A 7 -68.94 -36.44 24.13
N GLY A 8 -68.36 -35.71 23.22
CA GLY A 8 -69.06 -35.00 22.16
C GLY A 8 -68.11 -34.30 21.21
N ASN A 9 -67.84 -34.98 20.13
CA ASN A 9 -67.36 -34.44 18.93
C ASN A 9 -68.18 -33.23 18.50
N SER A 10 -67.60 -32.02 18.38
CA SER A 10 -68.23 -30.94 17.62
C SER A 10 -67.24 -29.99 17.07
N ASN A 11 -67.22 -30.04 15.80
CA ASN A 11 -66.76 -29.03 14.83
C ASN A 11 -67.10 -27.62 15.35
N ASN A 12 -66.10 -26.90 15.88
CA ASN A 12 -66.29 -25.49 16.21
C ASN A 12 -65.65 -24.62 15.17
N GLN A 13 -66.49 -24.19 14.24
CA GLN A 13 -66.22 -23.10 13.37
C GLN A 13 -66.32 -21.80 14.18
N ASP A 14 -65.20 -21.12 14.38
CA ASP A 14 -65.19 -19.78 14.95
C ASP A 14 -65.86 -18.77 14.03
N PRO A 15 -66.91 -18.06 14.45
CA PRO A 15 -67.68 -17.14 13.60
C PRO A 15 -66.96 -15.81 13.29
N TRP A 16 -65.78 -15.62 13.87
CA TRP A 16 -65.05 -14.33 13.70
C TRP A 16 -63.69 -14.46 13.04
N GLY A 17 -63.36 -15.61 12.48
CA GLY A 17 -62.15 -15.85 11.71
C GLY A 17 -62.28 -15.36 10.28
N GLY A 18 -62.14 -14.07 10.03
CA GLY A 18 -62.13 -13.50 8.71
C GLY A 18 -61.00 -14.08 7.88
N LYS A 19 -61.33 -14.66 6.72
CA LYS A 19 -60.43 -15.02 5.63
C LYS A 19 -59.57 -13.80 5.27
N ARG A 20 -58.35 -13.77 5.70
CA ARG A 20 -57.36 -12.83 5.14
C ARG A 20 -57.05 -13.26 3.70
N ARG A 21 -57.66 -12.59 2.77
CA ARG A 21 -57.24 -12.55 1.38
C ARG A 21 -55.84 -12.00 1.34
N ASN A 22 -54.93 -12.82 0.89
CA ASN A 22 -53.59 -12.41 0.47
C ASN A 22 -53.79 -11.54 -0.79
N ASN A 23 -53.67 -10.24 -0.63
CA ASN A 23 -53.44 -9.33 -1.75
C ASN A 23 -52.88 -8.01 -1.24
N GLY A 24 -51.72 -7.66 -1.66
CA GLY A 24 -51.16 -6.32 -1.43
C GLY A 24 -49.66 -6.26 -1.42
N ASP A 25 -49.09 -6.14 -2.60
CA ASP A 25 -47.81 -5.52 -2.81
C ASP A 25 -47.70 -4.24 -1.97
N ARG A 26 -46.96 -4.33 -0.88
CA ARG A 26 -46.38 -3.16 -0.24
C ARG A 26 -44.86 -3.28 -0.39
N LYS A 27 -44.31 -2.56 -1.37
CA LYS A 27 -42.91 -2.23 -1.42
C LYS A 27 -42.57 -1.41 -0.18
N GLY A 28 -42.21 -2.12 0.89
CA GLY A 28 -41.44 -1.58 2.01
C GLY A 28 -39.97 -1.45 1.58
N PRO A 29 -39.16 -0.68 2.30
CA PRO A 29 -37.72 -0.64 2.05
C PRO A 29 -37.19 -2.09 2.08
N PRO A 30 -36.21 -2.44 1.25
CA PRO A 30 -35.75 -3.81 1.13
C PRO A 30 -35.28 -4.31 2.50
N ASP A 31 -36.02 -5.32 3.00
CA ASP A 31 -35.70 -5.99 4.26
C ASP A 31 -34.31 -6.64 4.10
N LEU A 32 -33.35 -6.11 4.82
CA LEU A 32 -31.99 -6.65 4.88
C LEU A 32 -32.02 -8.15 5.27
N ASP A 33 -33.00 -8.56 6.05
CA ASP A 33 -33.22 -9.96 6.43
C ASP A 33 -33.64 -10.84 5.23
N GLU A 34 -34.49 -10.34 4.32
CA GLU A 34 -34.82 -11.07 3.09
C GLU A 34 -33.64 -11.15 2.12
N ALA A 35 -32.85 -10.08 2.01
CA ALA A 35 -31.65 -10.09 1.21
C ALA A 35 -30.60 -11.06 1.78
N PHE A 36 -30.42 -11.07 3.10
CA PHE A 36 -29.53 -12.00 3.79
C PHE A 36 -30.00 -13.46 3.65
N ARG A 37 -31.29 -13.71 3.75
CA ARG A 37 -31.88 -15.04 3.59
C ARG A 37 -31.76 -15.55 2.16
N LYS A 38 -31.99 -14.70 1.15
CA LYS A 38 -31.78 -15.04 -0.27
C LYS A 38 -30.29 -15.30 -0.56
N LEU A 39 -29.40 -14.52 0.04
CA LEU A 39 -27.96 -14.73 -0.09
C LEU A 39 -27.54 -16.05 0.58
N GLN A 40 -28.10 -16.36 1.73
CA GLN A 40 -27.84 -17.61 2.46
C GLN A 40 -28.45 -18.82 1.72
N GLU A 41 -29.64 -18.71 1.13
CA GLU A 41 -30.25 -19.75 0.29
C GLU A 41 -29.44 -19.95 -1.01
N SER A 42 -28.96 -18.88 -1.64
CA SER A 42 -28.10 -18.97 -2.81
C SER A 42 -26.74 -19.60 -2.47
N LEU A 43 -26.18 -19.24 -1.34
CA LEU A 43 -24.94 -19.86 -0.83
C LEU A 43 -25.17 -21.34 -0.45
N ASN A 44 -26.26 -21.65 0.22
CA ASN A 44 -26.61 -23.05 0.54
C ASN A 44 -26.94 -23.88 -0.71
N GLY A 45 -27.48 -23.26 -1.77
CA GLY A 45 -27.69 -23.90 -3.07
C GLY A 45 -26.38 -24.18 -3.82
N LEU A 46 -25.38 -23.31 -3.63
CA LEU A 46 -24.04 -23.47 -4.22
C LEU A 46 -23.15 -24.42 -3.40
N PHE A 47 -23.32 -24.42 -2.06
CA PHE A 47 -22.48 -25.17 -1.11
C PHE A 47 -23.14 -26.44 -0.55
N GLY A 48 -24.49 -26.52 -0.55
CA GLY A 48 -25.25 -27.69 -0.10
C GLY A 48 -25.75 -28.49 -1.28
N GLY A 49 -24.97 -29.46 -1.72
CA GLY A 49 -25.46 -30.49 -2.64
C GLY A 49 -26.74 -31.10 -2.10
N GLY A 50 -27.89 -30.78 -2.76
CA GLY A 50 -29.23 -31.12 -2.33
C GLY A 50 -29.39 -32.61 -2.02
N LYS A 51 -29.77 -32.91 -0.79
CA LYS A 51 -30.27 -34.20 -0.40
C LYS A 51 -31.72 -34.29 -0.87
N LYS A 52 -31.94 -34.52 -2.18
CA LYS A 52 -33.21 -35.06 -2.67
C LYS A 52 -33.25 -36.55 -2.33
N ARG A 53 -34.10 -36.88 -1.39
CA ARG A 53 -34.56 -38.21 -1.08
C ARG A 53 -35.43 -38.65 -2.25
N GLY A 54 -34.92 -39.53 -3.07
CA GLY A 54 -35.60 -40.17 -4.17
C GLY A 54 -34.84 -41.43 -4.52
N ASP A 55 -35.48 -42.52 -4.33
CA ASP A 55 -35.15 -43.91 -4.50
C ASP A 55 -34.56 -44.24 -5.89
N ASP A 56 -33.75 -45.32 -5.89
CA ASP A 56 -33.29 -46.14 -7.02
C ASP A 56 -32.03 -45.77 -7.81
N GLY A 57 -31.06 -46.70 -7.84
CA GLY A 57 -30.23 -47.03 -8.98
C GLY A 57 -28.82 -46.43 -9.02
N GLY A 58 -27.88 -47.22 -8.54
CA GLY A 58 -26.43 -47.20 -8.77
C GLY A 58 -25.83 -46.27 -9.84
N SER A 59 -24.95 -45.42 -9.40
CA SER A 59 -23.74 -45.05 -10.18
C SER A 59 -22.79 -44.29 -9.26
N SER A 60 -21.57 -44.80 -9.23
CA SER A 60 -20.38 -44.26 -8.61
C SER A 60 -20.13 -42.81 -9.11
N GLY A 61 -20.64 -41.81 -8.39
CA GLY A 61 -20.52 -40.42 -8.73
C GLY A 61 -19.40 -39.71 -7.95
N LYS A 62 -18.27 -39.51 -8.59
CA LYS A 62 -17.14 -38.62 -8.21
C LYS A 62 -17.54 -37.15 -8.05
N GLY A 63 -18.63 -36.85 -7.33
CA GLY A 63 -19.19 -35.49 -7.23
C GLY A 63 -18.78 -34.67 -6.01
N GLY A 64 -18.10 -35.27 -5.02
CA GLY A 64 -17.76 -34.58 -3.76
C GLY A 64 -16.51 -33.68 -3.82
N GLY A 65 -15.63 -33.91 -4.78
CA GLY A 65 -14.37 -33.17 -4.88
C GLY A 65 -14.50 -31.79 -5.54
N PHE A 66 -15.43 -31.64 -6.48
CA PHE A 66 -15.60 -30.37 -7.21
C PHE A 66 -16.18 -29.24 -6.34
N GLY A 67 -17.02 -29.55 -5.37
CA GLY A 67 -17.57 -28.57 -4.45
C GLY A 67 -16.51 -27.99 -3.51
N LEU A 68 -15.66 -28.86 -2.95
CA LEU A 68 -14.54 -28.43 -2.10
C LEU A 68 -13.47 -27.65 -2.87
N LEU A 69 -13.19 -28.05 -4.12
CA LEU A 69 -12.29 -27.29 -4.98
C LEU A 69 -12.84 -25.92 -5.34
N GLY A 70 -14.16 -25.82 -5.58
CA GLY A 70 -14.82 -24.52 -5.84
C GLY A 70 -14.75 -23.58 -4.63
N ILE A 71 -14.99 -24.09 -3.44
CA ILE A 71 -14.85 -23.32 -2.19
C ILE A 71 -13.40 -22.88 -2.01
N GLY A 72 -12.45 -23.78 -2.17
CA GLY A 72 -11.03 -23.48 -2.08
C GLY A 72 -10.61 -22.36 -3.03
N LEU A 73 -11.11 -22.40 -4.28
CA LEU A 73 -10.80 -21.39 -5.30
C LEU A 73 -11.40 -20.02 -4.95
N VAL A 74 -12.64 -19.97 -4.44
CA VAL A 74 -13.30 -18.73 -4.00
C VAL A 74 -12.56 -18.12 -2.81
N VAL A 75 -12.19 -18.93 -1.81
CA VAL A 75 -11.41 -18.46 -0.67
C VAL A 75 -10.04 -17.93 -1.11
N LEU A 76 -9.37 -18.64 -2.00
CA LEU A 76 -8.08 -18.21 -2.55
C LEU A 76 -8.21 -16.91 -3.34
N ALA A 77 -9.26 -16.75 -4.15
CA ALA A 77 -9.55 -15.52 -4.86
C ALA A 77 -9.86 -14.35 -3.90
N ALA A 78 -10.62 -14.60 -2.84
CA ALA A 78 -10.93 -13.59 -1.82
C ALA A 78 -9.67 -13.14 -1.06
N VAL A 79 -8.81 -14.06 -0.66
CA VAL A 79 -7.52 -13.74 -0.02
C VAL A 79 -6.61 -12.98 -0.98
N TRP A 80 -6.60 -13.36 -2.26
CA TRP A 80 -5.83 -12.69 -3.30
C TRP A 80 -6.33 -11.26 -3.53
N LEU A 81 -7.65 -11.04 -3.64
CA LEU A 81 -8.24 -9.70 -3.74
C LEU A 81 -7.93 -8.84 -2.51
N TYR A 82 -8.02 -9.41 -1.32
CA TYR A 82 -7.68 -8.70 -0.09
C TYR A 82 -6.22 -8.26 -0.06
N SER A 83 -5.31 -9.11 -0.53
CA SER A 83 -3.87 -8.77 -0.61
C SER A 83 -3.54 -7.76 -1.72
N ALA A 84 -4.43 -7.56 -2.69
CA ALA A 84 -4.24 -6.64 -3.80
C ALA A 84 -4.45 -5.17 -3.43
N VAL A 85 -5.15 -4.92 -2.32
CA VAL A 85 -5.47 -3.56 -1.86
C VAL A 85 -4.40 -3.08 -0.89
N TYR A 86 -3.89 -1.87 -1.08
CA TYR A 86 -2.96 -1.22 -0.15
C TYR A 86 -3.24 0.28 -0.05
N VAL A 87 -2.83 0.85 1.06
CA VAL A 87 -2.96 2.28 1.34
C VAL A 87 -1.58 2.91 1.29
N VAL A 88 -1.47 4.05 0.64
CA VAL A 88 -0.28 4.91 0.60
C VAL A 88 -0.56 6.11 1.50
N ASP A 89 0.34 6.39 2.44
CA ASP A 89 0.21 7.51 3.37
C ASP A 89 0.36 8.86 2.65
N GLU A 90 -0.14 9.94 3.27
CA GLU A 90 -0.13 11.30 2.69
C GLU A 90 1.28 11.81 2.35
N GLN A 91 2.30 11.33 3.06
CA GLN A 91 3.70 11.73 2.86
C GLN A 91 4.48 10.77 1.96
N GLU A 92 3.85 9.70 1.51
CA GLU A 92 4.48 8.66 0.72
C GLU A 92 4.04 8.69 -0.73
N GLN A 93 4.89 8.15 -1.58
CA GLN A 93 4.54 7.79 -2.95
C GLN A 93 4.95 6.35 -3.20
N ALA A 94 4.25 5.70 -4.11
CA ALA A 94 4.57 4.35 -4.52
C ALA A 94 4.86 4.31 -6.02
N VAL A 95 5.98 3.66 -6.38
CA VAL A 95 6.28 3.30 -7.76
C VAL A 95 5.88 1.85 -7.96
N VAL A 96 5.02 1.60 -8.94
CA VAL A 96 4.56 0.27 -9.31
C VAL A 96 5.28 -0.18 -10.58
N LEU A 97 5.92 -1.34 -10.48
CA LEU A 97 6.56 -2.01 -11.62
C LEU A 97 5.74 -3.23 -12.00
N ARG A 98 5.29 -3.28 -13.25
CA ARG A 98 4.60 -4.43 -13.83
C ARG A 98 5.56 -5.23 -14.70
N PHE A 99 5.77 -6.51 -14.36
CA PHE A 99 6.77 -7.36 -15.02
C PHE A 99 8.18 -6.74 -15.06
N GLY A 100 8.54 -5.96 -14.02
CA GLY A 100 9.84 -5.29 -13.96
C GLY A 100 9.96 -4.02 -14.78
N LYS A 101 8.91 -3.59 -15.47
CA LYS A 101 8.85 -2.30 -16.17
C LYS A 101 8.08 -1.28 -15.34
N TYR A 102 8.51 -0.04 -15.38
CA TYR A 102 7.73 1.06 -14.82
C TYR A 102 6.31 1.08 -15.40
N TYR A 103 5.33 1.09 -14.53
CA TYR A 103 3.93 1.19 -14.89
C TYR A 103 3.37 2.57 -14.53
N GLU A 104 3.42 2.92 -13.25
CA GLU A 104 2.93 4.22 -12.76
C GLU A 104 3.55 4.60 -11.42
N THR A 105 3.51 5.90 -11.09
CA THR A 105 3.76 6.43 -9.76
C THR A 105 2.43 6.82 -9.13
N VAL A 106 2.15 6.26 -7.99
CA VAL A 106 0.86 6.39 -7.30
C VAL A 106 1.03 7.28 -6.09
N GLY A 107 0.13 8.26 -5.95
CA GLY A 107 0.05 9.16 -4.80
C GLY A 107 -0.68 8.57 -3.60
N PRO A 108 -0.91 9.39 -2.56
CA PRO A 108 -1.61 9.00 -1.34
C PRO A 108 -3.02 8.49 -1.61
N GLY A 109 -3.46 7.52 -0.80
CA GLY A 109 -4.80 6.96 -0.84
C GLY A 109 -4.85 5.45 -1.05
N LEU A 110 -6.04 4.97 -1.38
CA LEU A 110 -6.31 3.56 -1.59
C LEU A 110 -5.95 3.18 -3.03
N ASN A 111 -5.05 2.22 -3.17
CA ASN A 111 -4.53 1.78 -4.46
C ASN A 111 -4.61 0.25 -4.59
N ILE A 112 -4.65 -0.23 -5.81
CA ILE A 112 -4.75 -1.64 -6.13
C ILE A 112 -3.55 -2.05 -6.97
N TYR A 113 -2.88 -3.12 -6.58
CA TYR A 113 -1.82 -3.75 -7.37
C TYR A 113 -2.11 -5.25 -7.54
N PHE A 114 -1.51 -5.88 -8.52
CA PHE A 114 -1.73 -7.29 -8.83
C PHE A 114 -0.54 -8.16 -8.41
N PRO A 115 -0.49 -8.66 -7.16
CA PRO A 115 0.51 -9.65 -6.79
C PRO A 115 0.23 -10.98 -7.52
N PRO A 116 1.22 -11.72 -8.01
CA PRO A 116 2.69 -11.55 -7.95
C PRO A 116 3.30 -10.80 -9.14
N ILE A 117 2.50 -10.20 -10.01
CA ILE A 117 2.93 -9.58 -11.29
C ILE A 117 3.57 -8.22 -11.03
N ASP A 118 2.96 -7.43 -10.14
CA ASP A 118 3.36 -6.09 -9.82
C ASP A 118 4.28 -6.09 -8.58
N ARG A 119 5.33 -5.27 -8.63
CA ARG A 119 6.17 -4.93 -7.47
C ARG A 119 5.96 -3.47 -7.14
N LYS A 120 5.84 -3.16 -5.87
CA LYS A 120 5.69 -1.79 -5.37
C LYS A 120 6.88 -1.39 -4.52
N TYR A 121 7.34 -0.15 -4.71
CA TYR A 121 8.35 0.52 -3.89
C TYR A 121 7.71 1.76 -3.31
N MET A 122 7.64 1.85 -1.99
CA MET A 122 7.05 2.98 -1.27
C MET A 122 8.16 3.71 -0.51
N GLU A 123 8.20 5.03 -0.65
CA GLU A 123 9.14 5.88 0.05
C GLU A 123 8.49 7.19 0.45
N ASN A 124 8.91 7.71 1.60
CA ASN A 124 8.47 9.02 2.04
C ASN A 124 9.23 10.11 1.28
N VAL A 125 8.49 10.90 0.49
CA VAL A 125 9.03 11.96 -0.37
C VAL A 125 9.01 13.34 0.30
N THR A 126 8.24 13.49 1.37
CA THR A 126 8.12 14.75 2.10
C THR A 126 9.19 14.90 3.16
N ARG A 127 9.65 13.76 3.71
CA ARG A 127 10.62 13.73 4.80
C ARG A 127 11.99 14.22 4.33
N GLU A 128 12.53 15.22 5.02
CA GLU A 128 13.92 15.60 4.88
C GLU A 128 14.82 14.60 5.61
N ARG A 129 15.86 14.19 4.92
CA ARG A 129 16.91 13.28 5.40
C ARG A 129 18.21 14.07 5.54
N ALA A 130 19.02 13.73 6.51
CA ALA A 130 20.32 14.36 6.71
C ALA A 130 21.45 13.35 6.55
N TYR A 131 22.48 13.75 5.83
CA TYR A 131 23.75 13.04 5.76
C TYR A 131 24.84 13.93 6.32
N THR A 132 25.55 13.44 7.34
CA THR A 132 26.64 14.17 7.95
C THR A 132 27.97 13.48 7.64
N LYS A 133 28.94 14.25 7.20
CA LYS A 133 30.29 13.82 6.91
C LYS A 133 31.29 14.66 7.69
N GLN A 134 32.29 14.00 8.24
CA GLN A 134 33.48 14.63 8.83
C GLN A 134 34.69 14.08 8.11
N GLY A 135 35.66 14.90 7.85
CA GLY A 135 36.90 14.47 7.22
C GLY A 135 37.97 15.53 7.22
N GLN A 136 39.21 15.08 7.30
CA GLN A 136 40.36 15.95 7.13
C GLN A 136 40.68 16.14 5.65
N MET A 137 40.90 17.37 5.25
CA MET A 137 41.13 17.75 3.87
C MET A 137 42.26 18.80 3.80
N LEU A 138 42.91 18.85 2.65
CA LEU A 138 43.95 19.84 2.37
C LEU A 138 43.32 21.04 1.67
N THR A 139 43.61 22.22 2.18
CA THR A 139 43.23 23.51 1.54
C THR A 139 44.19 23.88 0.43
N GLU A 140 43.90 24.97 -0.35
CA GLU A 140 44.75 25.47 -1.42
C GLU A 140 46.14 25.87 -0.91
N ASP A 141 46.24 26.39 0.32
CA ASP A 141 47.46 26.83 0.98
C ASP A 141 48.15 25.70 1.78
N GLU A 142 47.90 24.44 1.43
CA GLU A 142 48.53 23.24 2.00
C GLU A 142 48.30 23.03 3.50
N ASN A 143 47.25 23.61 4.07
CA ASN A 143 46.88 23.41 5.44
C ASN A 143 45.86 22.23 5.58
N ILE A 144 45.99 21.43 6.64
CA ILE A 144 45.03 20.39 6.90
C ILE A 144 43.92 20.95 7.80
N VAL A 145 42.69 20.90 7.28
CA VAL A 145 41.50 21.36 7.98
C VAL A 145 40.51 20.19 8.17
N GLU A 146 39.78 20.20 9.25
CA GLU A 146 38.67 19.30 9.46
C GLU A 146 37.38 20.08 9.25
N VAL A 147 36.57 19.65 8.28
CA VAL A 147 35.34 20.33 7.89
C VAL A 147 34.17 19.38 8.05
N PRO A 148 33.39 19.50 9.15
CA PRO A 148 32.15 18.77 9.29
C PRO A 148 31.06 19.40 8.41
N LEU A 149 30.44 18.56 7.59
CA LEU A 149 29.41 18.93 6.62
C LEU A 149 28.14 18.15 6.89
N THR A 150 27.02 18.86 6.92
CA THR A 150 25.69 18.23 6.96
C THR A 150 24.90 18.63 5.73
N VAL A 151 24.49 17.63 4.95
CA VAL A 151 23.65 17.81 3.75
C VAL A 151 22.24 17.34 4.09
N GLN A 152 21.28 18.25 3.95
CA GLN A 152 19.85 17.94 4.04
C GLN A 152 19.28 17.76 2.64
N TYR A 153 18.57 16.67 2.44
CA TYR A 153 18.02 16.32 1.13
C TYR A 153 16.65 15.66 1.25
N LYS A 154 15.89 15.69 0.18
CA LYS A 154 14.62 14.98 0.06
C LYS A 154 14.53 14.28 -1.30
N ILE A 155 13.66 13.30 -1.38
CA ILE A 155 13.31 12.63 -2.64
C ILE A 155 12.32 13.51 -3.37
N SER A 156 12.70 14.07 -4.53
CA SER A 156 11.83 14.90 -5.36
C SER A 156 11.12 14.10 -6.46
N ASN A 157 11.79 13.06 -6.95
CA ASN A 157 11.25 12.17 -7.98
C ASN A 157 11.49 10.72 -7.59
N LEU A 158 10.43 10.05 -7.11
CA LEU A 158 10.53 8.67 -6.66
C LEU A 158 10.83 7.70 -7.81
N GLN A 159 10.32 7.97 -9.02
CA GLN A 159 10.59 7.15 -10.18
C GLN A 159 12.09 7.09 -10.47
N ASP A 160 12.74 8.25 -10.55
CA ASP A 160 14.18 8.33 -10.82
C ASP A 160 15.00 7.73 -9.67
N PHE A 161 14.58 7.96 -8.44
CA PHE A 161 15.22 7.42 -7.24
C PHE A 161 15.25 5.88 -7.20
N VAL A 162 14.18 5.24 -7.64
CA VAL A 162 14.05 3.76 -7.60
C VAL A 162 14.63 3.09 -8.84
N LEU A 163 14.55 3.75 -10.02
CA LEU A 163 14.82 3.08 -11.30
C LEU A 163 16.17 3.42 -11.94
N ASN A 164 16.69 4.62 -11.73
CA ASN A 164 17.87 5.07 -12.46
C ASN A 164 19.17 4.70 -11.77
N VAL A 165 19.18 4.65 -10.45
CA VAL A 165 20.37 4.39 -9.65
C VAL A 165 20.09 3.29 -8.63
N ASP A 166 20.95 2.29 -8.59
CA ASP A 166 20.80 1.14 -7.67
C ASP A 166 20.86 1.59 -6.19
N GLN A 167 21.80 2.51 -5.87
CA GLN A 167 22.00 3.02 -4.50
C GLN A 167 22.13 4.54 -4.51
N PRO A 168 21.01 5.29 -4.63
CA PRO A 168 21.06 6.75 -4.78
C PRO A 168 21.62 7.46 -3.55
N GLU A 169 21.45 6.92 -2.36
CA GLU A 169 22.04 7.48 -1.14
C GLU A 169 23.56 7.34 -1.10
N ILE A 170 24.12 6.25 -1.57
CA ILE A 170 25.58 6.08 -1.69
C ILE A 170 26.13 7.00 -2.76
N SER A 171 25.41 7.19 -3.86
CA SER A 171 25.75 8.15 -4.90
C SER A 171 25.79 9.58 -4.36
N LEU A 172 24.82 9.95 -3.50
CA LEU A 172 24.82 11.22 -2.79
C LEU A 172 26.05 11.37 -1.90
N GLN A 173 26.42 10.33 -1.15
CA GLN A 173 27.61 10.35 -0.29
C GLN A 173 28.89 10.59 -1.10
N HIS A 174 29.10 9.85 -2.18
CA HIS A 174 30.26 10.03 -3.06
C HIS A 174 30.29 11.39 -3.74
N ALA A 175 29.14 11.88 -4.18
CA ALA A 175 29.01 13.21 -4.75
C ALA A 175 29.33 14.30 -3.73
N THR A 176 28.87 14.14 -2.48
CA THR A 176 29.16 15.05 -1.37
C THR A 176 30.66 15.08 -1.07
N ASP A 177 31.29 13.91 -0.97
CA ASP A 177 32.74 13.81 -0.72
C ASP A 177 33.56 14.48 -1.85
N SER A 178 33.13 14.29 -3.08
CA SER A 178 33.79 14.91 -4.26
C SER A 178 33.61 16.43 -4.29
N ALA A 179 32.38 16.90 -4.04
CA ALA A 179 32.09 18.34 -4.03
C ALA A 179 32.83 19.03 -2.87
N LEU A 180 32.79 18.47 -1.69
CA LEU A 180 33.47 19.00 -0.51
C LEU A 180 35.01 19.09 -0.74
N ARG A 181 35.62 18.02 -1.23
CA ARG A 181 37.06 17.98 -1.50
C ARG A 181 37.47 19.01 -2.55
N HIS A 182 36.64 19.19 -3.55
CA HIS A 182 36.94 20.17 -4.60
C HIS A 182 36.86 21.60 -4.05
N VAL A 183 35.78 21.93 -3.35
CA VAL A 183 35.57 23.29 -2.83
C VAL A 183 36.61 23.64 -1.78
N VAL A 184 36.87 22.74 -0.81
CA VAL A 184 37.92 22.99 0.22
C VAL A 184 39.30 23.06 -0.39
N GLY A 185 39.62 22.18 -1.35
CA GLY A 185 40.94 22.19 -2.03
C GLY A 185 41.18 23.40 -2.95
N SER A 186 40.14 24.17 -3.30
CA SER A 186 40.24 25.42 -4.06
C SER A 186 40.03 26.67 -3.19
N THR A 187 40.01 26.53 -1.85
CA THR A 187 39.75 27.64 -0.94
C THR A 187 40.91 27.73 0.07
N ALA A 188 41.35 28.94 0.37
CA ALA A 188 42.38 29.20 1.37
C ALA A 188 41.83 28.99 2.79
N MET A 189 42.65 28.55 3.73
CA MET A 189 42.27 28.22 5.09
C MET A 189 41.51 29.36 5.79
N ASP A 190 41.95 30.60 5.61
CA ASP A 190 41.33 31.75 6.22
C ASP A 190 39.85 31.92 5.83
N GLN A 191 39.54 31.67 4.56
CA GLN A 191 38.15 31.71 4.05
C GLN A 191 37.31 30.51 4.58
N VAL A 192 37.91 29.34 4.74
CA VAL A 192 37.25 28.17 5.32
C VAL A 192 36.83 28.43 6.77
N LEU A 193 37.62 29.15 7.54
CA LEU A 193 37.39 29.41 8.94
C LEU A 193 36.51 30.61 9.26
N THR A 194 36.34 31.55 8.31
CA THR A 194 35.67 32.84 8.52
C THR A 194 34.35 32.95 7.75
N GLU A 195 34.18 34.04 7.02
CA GLU A 195 32.94 34.40 6.29
C GLU A 195 32.70 33.53 5.02
N GLY A 196 33.71 32.77 4.57
CA GLY A 196 33.60 31.96 3.36
C GLY A 196 32.67 30.72 3.49
N ARG A 197 32.21 30.40 4.69
CA ARG A 197 31.40 29.16 4.91
C ARG A 197 30.08 29.15 4.15
N GLU A 198 29.35 30.28 4.13
CA GLU A 198 28.10 30.37 3.39
C GLU A 198 28.31 30.27 1.89
N LEU A 199 29.38 30.89 1.38
CA LEU A 199 29.76 30.79 -0.03
C LEU A 199 30.13 29.35 -0.39
N MET A 200 30.95 28.68 0.45
CA MET A 200 31.30 27.28 0.27
C MET A 200 30.07 26.38 0.32
N ALA A 201 29.17 26.56 1.31
CA ALA A 201 27.94 25.80 1.41
C ALA A 201 27.07 25.93 0.15
N SER A 202 26.98 27.15 -0.40
CA SER A 202 26.24 27.43 -1.63
C SER A 202 26.91 26.75 -2.85
N GLU A 203 28.25 26.84 -2.97
CA GLU A 203 28.98 26.21 -4.05
C GLU A 203 28.93 24.68 -4.01
N ILE A 204 29.07 24.10 -2.78
CA ILE A 204 28.90 22.65 -2.56
C ILE A 204 27.50 22.23 -2.95
N LYS A 205 26.46 22.98 -2.53
CA LYS A 205 25.07 22.67 -2.86
C LYS A 205 24.84 22.68 -4.38
N GLU A 206 25.30 23.71 -5.07
CA GLU A 206 25.13 23.83 -6.53
C GLU A 206 25.84 22.70 -7.27
N ARG A 207 27.08 22.40 -6.89
CA ARG A 207 27.89 21.35 -7.51
C ARG A 207 27.25 19.97 -7.26
N LEU A 208 26.82 19.73 -6.02
CA LEU A 208 26.16 18.49 -5.63
C LEU A 208 24.84 18.31 -6.37
N GLN A 209 23.99 19.35 -6.43
CA GLN A 209 22.73 19.28 -7.16
C GLN A 209 22.96 19.00 -8.66
N ARG A 210 23.90 19.68 -9.28
CA ARG A 210 24.27 19.46 -10.69
C ARG A 210 24.72 18.02 -10.95
N PHE A 211 25.47 17.43 -10.02
CA PHE A 211 25.88 16.02 -10.10
C PHE A 211 24.66 15.08 -10.01
N LEU A 212 23.80 15.30 -9.02
CA LEU A 212 22.61 14.48 -8.80
C LEU A 212 21.63 14.55 -9.98
N ASP A 213 21.50 15.73 -10.58
CA ASP A 213 20.63 15.95 -11.76
C ASP A 213 21.19 15.24 -13.00
N ASN A 214 22.51 15.27 -13.21
CA ASN A 214 23.15 14.59 -14.34
C ASN A 214 22.94 13.06 -14.28
N TYR A 215 22.97 12.49 -13.08
CA TYR A 215 22.72 11.06 -12.86
C TYR A 215 21.23 10.72 -12.68
N ARG A 216 20.35 11.71 -12.69
CA ARG A 216 18.91 11.54 -12.46
C ARG A 216 18.64 10.70 -11.23
N THR A 217 19.21 11.07 -10.11
CA THR A 217 19.06 10.33 -8.84
C THR A 217 17.70 10.52 -8.18
N GLY A 218 16.90 11.49 -8.63
CA GLY A 218 15.62 11.84 -8.02
C GLY A 218 15.74 12.52 -6.65
N ILE A 219 16.96 12.95 -6.27
CA ILE A 219 17.24 13.61 -4.99
C ILE A 219 17.39 15.10 -5.22
N THR A 220 16.80 15.91 -4.34
CA THR A 220 17.00 17.36 -4.28
C THR A 220 17.63 17.75 -2.96
N VAL A 221 18.73 18.50 -3.02
CA VAL A 221 19.43 19.04 -1.85
C VAL A 221 18.69 20.26 -1.34
N THR A 222 18.16 20.19 -0.14
CA THR A 222 17.45 21.32 0.49
C THR A 222 18.43 22.32 1.05
N GLN A 223 19.37 21.84 1.87
CA GLN A 223 20.34 22.69 2.55
C GLN A 223 21.67 21.97 2.72
N VAL A 224 22.73 22.75 2.66
CA VAL A 224 24.09 22.31 3.02
C VAL A 224 24.56 23.21 4.14
N ASN A 225 25.05 22.61 5.23
CA ASN A 225 25.55 23.31 6.40
C ASN A 225 26.98 22.86 6.69
N VAL A 226 27.89 23.81 6.67
CA VAL A 226 29.32 23.62 7.03
C VAL A 226 29.47 24.04 8.48
N GLN A 227 29.80 23.10 9.35
CA GLN A 227 30.02 23.36 10.78
C GLN A 227 31.50 23.67 11.04
N SER A 228 31.78 24.25 12.17
CA SER A 228 33.14 24.52 12.66
C SER A 228 33.46 23.63 13.83
#